data_80a56731da843126df25331748b22866
#
_entry.id   80a56731da843126df25331748b22866
#
_cell.length_a   1.000
_cell.length_b   1.000
_cell.length_c   1.000
_cell.angle_alpha   90.00
_cell.angle_beta   90.00
_cell.angle_gamma   90.00
#
_symmetry.space_group_name_H-M   'P 1'
#
loop_
_entity.id
_entity.type
_entity.pdbx_description
1 polymer ?
#
loop_
_entity_poly.entity_id
_entity_poly.type
_entity_poly.pdbx_seq_one_letter_code
_entity_poly.pdbx_strand_id
1 'polypeptide(L)'
;MRIVTAISDSESEEIVTSLLFSQGFEIAFRALSLYSLYNFISNQKDSVVVIYDQSFESKLHFRKSFKFDSQHRYIRFEPKSFNPATILSEISSFKHNYLATSIQRLPNVTSVMGSPGAPGVSTLANFLGLILECTVVCSSHQNLRPLGNAIVKNISPENIIPILKDNLNYQILIDAGSSVNLTSTLSDRRVGARWLREVVGSSSQLIYVVKSNTQGINYLTEFMKDFSNLINPPSITVILNQQRFDRSSQEIQSSFKKLMGGYSNFVLPFNSRIEADSSSKQGKSSIWGMNSFQKQLAKIAAQIGKKKLYH
;
A
#
# COMPACT_ATOMS: atom_id res chain seq x y z
N MET A 1 -3.41 -7.47 13.62
CA MET A 1 -4.34 -6.94 14.67
C MET A 1 -5.21 -8.11 15.09
N ARG A 2 -5.27 -8.34 16.36
CA ARG A 2 -6.01 -9.46 16.96
C ARG A 2 -7.39 -8.97 17.40
N ILE A 3 -8.43 -9.74 17.09
CA ILE A 3 -9.82 -9.40 17.43
C ILE A 3 -10.34 -10.41 18.47
N VAL A 4 -11.10 -9.88 19.40
CA VAL A 4 -11.82 -10.68 20.42
C VAL A 4 -13.31 -10.46 20.19
N THR A 5 -14.08 -11.54 20.14
CA THR A 5 -15.55 -11.46 20.11
C THR A 5 -16.12 -11.79 21.49
N ALA A 6 -17.11 -11.01 21.91
CA ALA A 6 -17.86 -11.15 23.13
C ALA A 6 -19.33 -10.93 22.82
N ILE A 7 -19.90 -11.85 22.05
CA ILE A 7 -21.29 -11.82 21.54
C ILE A 7 -22.01 -13.04 22.15
N SER A 8 -23.12 -12.79 22.81
CA SER A 8 -23.87 -13.82 23.56
C SER A 8 -24.66 -14.75 22.67
N ASP A 9 -25.17 -14.24 21.56
CA ASP A 9 -25.92 -15.01 20.58
C ASP A 9 -24.97 -15.67 19.58
N SER A 10 -25.04 -17.01 19.49
CA SER A 10 -24.11 -17.79 18.67
C SER A 10 -24.27 -17.54 17.17
N GLU A 11 -25.49 -17.28 16.70
CA GLU A 11 -25.76 -17.02 15.29
C GLU A 11 -25.17 -15.65 14.88
N SER A 12 -25.39 -14.62 15.70
CA SER A 12 -24.80 -13.30 15.52
C SER A 12 -23.27 -13.34 15.59
N GLU A 13 -22.72 -14.14 16.49
CA GLU A 13 -21.26 -14.31 16.59
C GLU A 13 -20.69 -14.98 15.34
N GLU A 14 -21.35 -16.00 14.82
CA GLU A 14 -20.93 -16.69 13.60
C GLU A 14 -20.93 -15.76 12.39
N ILE A 15 -21.95 -14.91 12.26
CA ILE A 15 -22.01 -13.89 11.19
C ILE A 15 -20.83 -12.93 11.30
N VAL A 16 -20.55 -12.40 12.49
CA VAL A 16 -19.47 -11.44 12.71
C VAL A 16 -18.11 -12.11 12.49
N THR A 17 -17.90 -13.31 13.00
CA THR A 17 -16.64 -14.04 12.87
C THR A 17 -16.39 -14.45 11.42
N SER A 18 -17.40 -14.88 10.68
CA SER A 18 -17.30 -15.19 9.25
C SER A 18 -16.94 -13.95 8.42
N LEU A 19 -17.58 -12.81 8.72
CA LEU A 19 -17.23 -11.53 8.09
C LEU A 19 -15.76 -11.17 8.35
N LEU A 20 -15.32 -11.22 9.60
CA LEU A 20 -13.95 -10.88 9.99
C LEU A 20 -12.93 -11.80 9.36
N PHE A 21 -13.21 -13.10 9.37
CA PHE A 21 -12.36 -14.11 8.76
C PHE A 21 -12.25 -13.92 7.25
N SER A 22 -13.36 -13.63 6.56
CA SER A 22 -13.36 -13.34 5.12
C SER A 22 -12.50 -12.12 4.75
N GLN A 23 -12.35 -11.18 5.68
CA GLN A 23 -11.50 -9.99 5.56
C GLN A 23 -10.06 -10.22 6.06
N GLY A 24 -9.71 -11.46 6.41
CA GLY A 24 -8.37 -11.84 6.84
C GLY A 24 -7.98 -11.33 8.23
N PHE A 25 -8.95 -11.08 9.10
CA PHE A 25 -8.68 -10.79 10.52
C PHE A 25 -8.44 -12.07 11.30
N GLU A 26 -7.49 -12.01 12.23
CA GLU A 26 -7.25 -13.07 13.19
C GLU A 26 -8.18 -12.90 14.40
N ILE A 27 -9.03 -13.90 14.67
CA ILE A 27 -9.85 -13.96 15.87
C ILE A 27 -9.01 -14.64 16.94
N ALA A 28 -8.50 -13.84 17.86
CA ALA A 28 -7.61 -14.30 18.90
C ALA A 28 -8.32 -15.02 20.04
N PHE A 29 -9.58 -14.63 20.30
CA PHE A 29 -10.37 -15.21 21.38
C PHE A 29 -11.86 -14.97 21.16
N ARG A 30 -12.67 -15.96 21.55
CA ARG A 30 -14.14 -15.92 21.57
C ARG A 30 -14.59 -16.02 23.03
N ALA A 31 -15.07 -14.94 23.58
CA ALA A 31 -15.45 -14.87 24.99
C ALA A 31 -16.89 -15.36 25.19
N LEU A 32 -17.07 -16.44 25.90
CA LEU A 32 -18.37 -16.98 26.26
C LEU A 32 -18.92 -16.40 27.58
N SER A 33 -18.08 -15.71 28.33
CA SER A 33 -18.47 -15.09 29.60
C SER A 33 -17.63 -13.83 29.87
N LEU A 34 -18.17 -12.95 30.74
CA LEU A 34 -17.44 -11.76 31.16
C LEU A 34 -16.12 -12.12 31.88
N TYR A 35 -16.12 -13.21 32.61
CA TYR A 35 -14.92 -13.68 33.31
C TYR A 35 -13.82 -14.13 32.33
N SER A 36 -14.20 -14.87 31.31
CA SER A 36 -13.25 -15.32 30.28
C SER A 36 -12.69 -14.13 29.46
N LEU A 37 -13.54 -13.14 29.15
CA LEU A 37 -13.13 -11.90 28.49
C LEU A 37 -12.11 -11.14 29.34
N TYR A 38 -12.42 -10.94 30.63
CA TYR A 38 -11.54 -10.24 31.55
C TYR A 38 -10.18 -10.91 31.68
N ASN A 39 -10.16 -12.23 31.93
CA ASN A 39 -8.91 -12.96 32.05
C ASN A 39 -8.07 -12.90 30.76
N PHE A 40 -8.69 -12.97 29.61
CA PHE A 40 -7.97 -12.87 28.35
C PHE A 40 -7.36 -11.47 28.19
N ILE A 41 -8.14 -10.41 28.39
CA ILE A 41 -7.70 -9.01 28.19
C ILE A 41 -6.60 -8.65 29.19
N SER A 42 -6.75 -9.01 30.47
CA SER A 42 -5.77 -8.69 31.53
C SER A 42 -4.39 -9.32 31.30
N ASN A 43 -4.33 -10.38 30.52
CA ASN A 43 -3.07 -11.06 30.19
C ASN A 43 -2.49 -10.63 28.83
N GLN A 44 -3.15 -9.70 28.12
CA GLN A 44 -2.64 -9.23 26.82
C GLN A 44 -1.74 -8.01 27.02
N LYS A 45 -0.52 -8.13 26.46
CA LYS A 45 0.43 -7.01 26.35
C LYS A 45 0.16 -6.13 25.14
N ASP A 46 -0.40 -6.74 24.07
CA ASP A 46 -0.69 -6.07 22.81
C ASP A 46 -2.13 -5.56 22.78
N SER A 47 -2.35 -4.45 22.10
CA SER A 47 -3.69 -3.91 21.87
C SER A 47 -4.54 -4.87 21.06
N VAL A 48 -5.76 -5.12 21.50
CA VAL A 48 -6.78 -5.92 20.83
C VAL A 48 -8.03 -5.10 20.59
N VAL A 49 -8.80 -5.49 19.56
CA VAL A 49 -10.14 -4.96 19.33
C VAL A 49 -11.16 -5.95 19.88
N VAL A 50 -12.01 -5.50 20.78
CA VAL A 50 -13.07 -6.28 21.38
C VAL A 50 -14.40 -5.87 20.73
N ILE A 51 -15.06 -6.81 20.09
CA ILE A 51 -16.42 -6.62 19.55
C ILE A 51 -17.40 -7.28 20.52
N TYR A 52 -18.29 -6.49 21.11
CA TYR A 52 -19.18 -6.96 22.15
C TYR A 52 -20.63 -6.54 21.94
N ASP A 53 -21.58 -7.32 22.43
CA ASP A 53 -23.01 -7.04 22.38
C ASP A 53 -23.57 -6.39 23.66
N GLN A 54 -24.82 -6.00 23.64
CA GLN A 54 -25.50 -5.37 24.76
C GLN A 54 -25.56 -6.26 26.00
N SER A 55 -25.57 -7.58 25.84
CA SER A 55 -25.60 -8.54 26.97
C SER A 55 -24.29 -8.52 27.75
N PHE A 56 -23.18 -8.34 27.08
CA PHE A 56 -21.88 -8.16 27.73
C PHE A 56 -21.77 -6.73 28.33
N GLU A 57 -22.32 -5.71 27.65
CA GLU A 57 -22.31 -4.33 28.16
C GLU A 57 -23.04 -4.21 29.50
N SER A 58 -24.24 -4.75 29.63
CA SER A 58 -24.99 -4.72 30.89
C SER A 58 -24.26 -5.39 32.03
N LYS A 59 -23.52 -6.47 31.77
CA LYS A 59 -22.68 -7.16 32.75
C LYS A 59 -21.41 -6.38 33.09
N LEU A 60 -20.85 -5.62 32.12
CA LEU A 60 -19.67 -4.75 32.32
C LEU A 60 -20.00 -3.59 33.25
N HIS A 61 -21.14 -2.96 33.11
CA HIS A 61 -21.57 -1.85 33.96
C HIS A 61 -21.81 -2.27 35.44
N PHE A 62 -22.17 -3.51 35.69
CA PHE A 62 -22.37 -4.02 37.05
C PHE A 62 -21.09 -4.24 37.86
N ARG A 63 -19.92 -4.35 37.21
CA ARG A 63 -18.64 -4.49 37.88
C ARG A 63 -17.86 -3.17 37.88
N LYS A 64 -17.94 -2.41 38.98
CA LYS A 64 -17.16 -1.17 39.23
C LYS A 64 -15.63 -1.32 39.02
N SER A 65 -15.13 -2.56 38.92
CA SER A 65 -13.71 -2.89 38.72
C SER A 65 -13.29 -3.02 37.24
N PHE A 66 -14.25 -3.10 36.30
CA PHE A 66 -13.90 -3.19 34.89
C PHE A 66 -13.73 -1.75 34.35
N LYS A 67 -12.51 -1.25 34.40
CA LYS A 67 -12.14 -0.07 33.61
C LYS A 67 -11.81 -0.55 32.20
N PHE A 68 -12.51 -0.01 31.21
CA PHE A 68 -12.09 -0.14 29.82
C PHE A 68 -10.65 0.37 29.74
N ASP A 69 -9.72 -0.55 29.58
CA ASP A 69 -8.31 -0.18 29.46
C ASP A 69 -8.17 0.59 28.15
N SER A 70 -7.61 1.78 28.21
CA SER A 70 -7.33 2.63 27.05
C SER A 70 -6.38 1.98 26.03
N GLN A 71 -5.70 0.91 26.45
CA GLN A 71 -4.84 0.11 25.57
C GLN A 71 -5.65 -0.70 24.55
N HIS A 72 -6.87 -1.12 24.89
CA HIS A 72 -7.72 -1.94 24.04
C HIS A 72 -8.84 -1.11 23.45
N ARG A 73 -9.43 -1.60 22.36
CA ARG A 73 -10.52 -0.92 21.71
C ARG A 73 -11.78 -1.75 21.74
N TYR A 74 -12.91 -1.07 21.97
CA TYR A 74 -14.18 -1.71 22.19
C TYR A 74 -15.17 -1.22 21.14
N ILE A 75 -15.74 -2.14 20.36
CA ILE A 75 -16.73 -1.88 19.32
C ILE A 75 -18.04 -2.54 19.75
N ARG A 76 -19.09 -1.76 19.89
CA ARG A 76 -20.41 -2.28 20.21
C ARG A 76 -21.06 -2.88 18.96
N PHE A 77 -21.55 -4.09 19.10
CA PHE A 77 -22.28 -4.81 18.08
C PHE A 77 -23.78 -4.83 18.44
N GLU A 78 -24.63 -4.43 17.49
CA GLU A 78 -26.08 -4.48 17.62
C GLU A 78 -26.66 -5.39 16.53
N PRO A 79 -27.22 -6.57 16.87
CA PRO A 79 -27.72 -7.53 15.88
C PRO A 79 -28.81 -6.94 14.97
N LYS A 80 -29.69 -6.08 15.53
CA LYS A 80 -30.83 -5.49 14.79
C LYS A 80 -30.42 -4.43 13.77
N SER A 81 -29.27 -3.79 13.95
CA SER A 81 -28.73 -2.74 13.08
C SER A 81 -27.41 -3.16 12.43
N PHE A 82 -27.17 -4.47 12.31
CA PHE A 82 -25.92 -4.99 11.78
C PHE A 82 -25.65 -4.48 10.37
N ASN A 83 -24.59 -3.68 10.25
CA ASN A 83 -24.06 -3.26 8.97
C ASN A 83 -22.57 -3.66 8.90
N PRO A 84 -22.22 -4.62 8.05
CA PRO A 84 -20.84 -5.05 7.87
C PRO A 84 -19.86 -3.91 7.58
N ALA A 85 -20.29 -2.92 6.77
CA ALA A 85 -19.46 -1.78 6.42
C ALA A 85 -19.13 -0.90 7.63
N THR A 86 -20.05 -0.73 8.57
CA THR A 86 -19.84 0.06 9.80
C THR A 86 -18.77 -0.60 10.68
N ILE A 87 -18.90 -1.91 10.97
CA ILE A 87 -17.91 -2.63 11.77
C ILE A 87 -16.53 -2.59 11.11
N LEU A 88 -16.46 -2.84 9.81
CA LEU A 88 -15.20 -2.81 9.08
C LEU A 88 -14.59 -1.40 9.05
N SER A 89 -15.41 -0.35 8.94
CA SER A 89 -14.94 1.04 8.99
C SER A 89 -14.42 1.41 10.38
N GLU A 90 -15.12 1.03 11.44
CA GLU A 90 -14.64 1.23 12.81
C GLU A 90 -13.33 0.48 13.06
N ILE A 91 -13.24 -0.79 12.72
CA ILE A 91 -11.99 -1.56 12.80
C ILE A 91 -10.89 -0.89 11.98
N SER A 92 -11.20 -0.37 10.80
CA SER A 92 -10.23 0.30 9.93
C SER A 92 -9.77 1.64 10.48
N SER A 93 -10.64 2.40 11.15
CA SER A 93 -10.27 3.67 11.80
C SER A 93 -9.21 3.47 12.88
N PHE A 94 -9.20 2.32 13.58
CA PHE A 94 -8.14 1.95 14.52
C PHE A 94 -6.84 1.54 13.86
N LYS A 95 -6.93 1.00 12.65
CA LYS A 95 -5.74 0.66 11.88
C LYS A 95 -4.92 1.87 11.47
N HIS A 96 -5.55 3.00 11.20
CA HIS A 96 -4.79 4.20 10.86
C HIS A 96 -3.78 4.55 11.96
N ASN A 97 -4.17 4.45 13.22
CA ASN A 97 -3.26 4.64 14.35
C ASN A 97 -2.26 3.49 14.52
N TYR A 98 -2.65 2.25 14.21
CA TYR A 98 -1.79 1.06 14.36
C TYR A 98 -0.79 0.90 13.20
N LEU A 99 -1.20 1.24 11.98
CA LEU A 99 -0.29 1.28 10.82
C LEU A 99 0.79 2.35 11.00
N ALA A 100 0.47 3.45 11.68
CA ALA A 100 1.44 4.51 11.97
C ALA A 100 2.56 4.07 12.92
N THR A 101 2.28 3.18 13.88
CA THR A 101 3.27 2.73 14.87
C THR A 101 4.06 1.50 14.46
N SER A 102 3.59 0.72 13.50
CA SER A 102 4.23 -0.54 13.07
C SER A 102 4.93 -0.49 11.71
N ILE A 103 4.75 0.58 10.94
CA ILE A 103 5.41 0.73 9.63
C ILE A 103 6.84 1.21 9.87
N GLN A 104 7.76 0.27 9.90
CA GLN A 104 9.19 0.56 9.80
C GLN A 104 9.54 0.77 8.34
N ARG A 105 9.67 2.05 7.93
CA ARG A 105 10.14 2.38 6.59
C ARG A 105 11.63 2.10 6.48
N LEU A 106 11.99 1.39 5.42
CA LEU A 106 13.37 1.03 5.13
C LEU A 106 13.98 2.09 4.20
N PRO A 107 15.05 2.79 4.62
CA PRO A 107 15.58 3.94 3.88
C PRO A 107 16.12 3.59 2.49
N ASN A 108 16.51 2.35 2.30
CA ASN A 108 17.04 1.81 1.04
C ASN A 108 15.97 1.27 0.08
N VAL A 109 14.67 1.33 0.45
CA VAL A 109 13.57 0.78 -0.35
C VAL A 109 12.79 1.89 -1.03
N THR A 110 12.71 1.80 -2.35
CA THR A 110 11.87 2.65 -3.21
C THR A 110 10.84 1.78 -3.93
N SER A 111 9.57 2.09 -3.84
CA SER A 111 8.54 1.40 -4.60
C SER A 111 8.04 2.23 -5.78
N VAL A 112 7.77 1.56 -6.90
CA VAL A 112 7.11 2.12 -8.07
C VAL A 112 5.72 1.52 -8.14
N MET A 113 4.71 2.34 -8.03
CA MET A 113 3.31 1.96 -8.08
C MET A 113 2.57 2.85 -9.10
N GLY A 114 1.51 2.38 -9.68
CA GLY A 114 0.77 3.17 -10.65
C GLY A 114 -0.74 3.14 -10.49
N SER A 115 -1.39 4.03 -11.22
CA SER A 115 -2.83 3.96 -11.42
C SER A 115 -3.20 2.73 -12.27
N PRO A 116 -4.43 2.25 -12.20
CA PRO A 116 -4.91 1.26 -13.17
C PRO A 116 -4.80 1.75 -14.62
N GLY A 117 -4.81 0.82 -15.58
CA GLY A 117 -4.76 1.15 -16.98
C GLY A 117 -3.35 1.21 -17.59
N ALA A 118 -2.42 0.43 -17.04
CA ALA A 118 -1.07 0.21 -17.58
C ALA A 118 -0.26 1.50 -17.81
N PRO A 119 -0.02 2.29 -16.79
CA PRO A 119 0.76 3.53 -16.92
C PRO A 119 2.26 3.31 -17.14
N GLY A 120 2.72 2.06 -17.25
CA GLY A 120 4.11 1.71 -17.50
C GLY A 120 4.96 1.53 -16.24
N VAL A 121 4.37 1.07 -15.14
CA VAL A 121 5.06 0.83 -13.84
C VAL A 121 6.27 -0.09 -14.01
N SER A 122 6.05 -1.29 -14.54
CA SER A 122 7.10 -2.30 -14.72
C SER A 122 8.23 -1.85 -15.65
N THR A 123 7.86 -1.14 -16.71
CA THR A 123 8.83 -0.55 -17.64
C THR A 123 9.70 0.49 -16.92
N LEU A 124 9.07 1.37 -16.15
CA LEU A 124 9.78 2.39 -15.40
C LEU A 124 10.68 1.80 -14.32
N ALA A 125 10.20 0.79 -13.58
CA ALA A 125 10.98 0.09 -12.58
C ALA A 125 12.25 -0.54 -13.19
N ASN A 126 12.13 -1.20 -14.35
CA ASN A 126 13.26 -1.77 -15.06
C ASN A 126 14.29 -0.70 -15.48
N PHE A 127 13.85 0.40 -16.10
CA PHE A 127 14.76 1.47 -16.51
C PHE A 127 15.46 2.14 -15.32
N LEU A 128 14.73 2.40 -14.24
CA LEU A 128 15.32 2.97 -13.04
C LEU A 128 16.29 1.99 -12.38
N GLY A 129 15.97 0.68 -12.37
CA GLY A 129 16.86 -0.35 -11.87
C GLY A 129 18.18 -0.40 -12.61
N LEU A 130 18.15 -0.25 -13.95
CA LEU A 130 19.38 -0.15 -14.78
C LEU A 130 20.21 1.09 -14.44
N ILE A 131 19.57 2.27 -14.35
CA ILE A 131 20.27 3.54 -14.11
C ILE A 131 20.85 3.59 -12.69
N LEU A 132 20.15 3.04 -11.73
CA LEU A 132 20.56 3.01 -10.32
C LEU A 132 21.46 1.82 -9.99
N GLU A 133 21.70 0.93 -10.95
CA GLU A 133 22.47 -0.32 -10.78
C GLU A 133 21.99 -1.13 -9.56
N CYS A 134 20.66 -1.19 -9.38
CA CYS A 134 20.06 -1.84 -8.23
C CYS A 134 19.15 -3.01 -8.62
N THR A 135 18.88 -3.88 -7.65
CA THR A 135 17.93 -4.99 -7.84
C THR A 135 16.51 -4.48 -7.93
N VAL A 136 15.80 -4.90 -8.98
CA VAL A 136 14.36 -4.72 -9.12
C VAL A 136 13.66 -5.96 -8.56
N VAL A 137 12.79 -5.74 -7.61
CA VAL A 137 11.99 -6.80 -6.98
C VAL A 137 10.54 -6.68 -7.46
N CYS A 138 9.93 -7.78 -7.84
CA CYS A 138 8.52 -7.83 -8.21
C CYS A 138 7.83 -9.06 -7.62
N SER A 139 6.51 -9.04 -7.60
CA SER A 139 5.72 -10.19 -7.18
C SER A 139 5.92 -11.36 -8.14
N SER A 140 6.03 -12.58 -7.59
CA SER A 140 6.10 -13.82 -8.38
C SER A 140 4.95 -14.00 -9.37
N HIS A 141 3.84 -13.30 -9.16
CA HIS A 141 2.68 -13.32 -10.06
C HIS A 141 2.82 -12.38 -11.28
N GLN A 142 3.79 -11.46 -11.28
CA GLN A 142 3.91 -10.45 -12.34
C GLN A 142 4.81 -10.86 -13.50
N ASN A 143 5.67 -11.87 -13.34
CA ASN A 143 6.62 -12.34 -14.37
C ASN A 143 7.36 -11.21 -15.10
N LEU A 144 7.89 -10.26 -14.36
CA LEU A 144 8.63 -9.13 -14.92
C LEU A 144 9.88 -9.65 -15.64
N ARG A 145 10.01 -9.31 -16.92
CA ARG A 145 11.20 -9.65 -17.72
C ARG A 145 12.26 -8.56 -17.51
N PRO A 146 13.51 -8.95 -17.25
CA PRO A 146 14.59 -7.97 -17.14
C PRO A 146 14.81 -7.26 -18.48
N LEU A 147 15.08 -5.96 -18.40
CA LEU A 147 15.47 -5.15 -19.54
C LEU A 147 17.01 -5.05 -19.55
N GLY A 148 17.64 -5.48 -20.65
CA GLY A 148 19.11 -5.47 -20.75
C GLY A 148 19.76 -6.26 -19.60
N ASN A 149 20.67 -5.62 -18.87
CA ASN A 149 21.39 -6.21 -17.73
C ASN A 149 20.71 -5.94 -16.37
N ALA A 150 19.45 -5.53 -16.33
CA ALA A 150 18.73 -5.31 -15.08
C ALA A 150 18.63 -6.61 -14.27
N ILE A 151 18.91 -6.55 -12.98
CA ILE A 151 18.73 -7.68 -12.07
C ILE A 151 17.30 -7.65 -11.56
N VAL A 152 16.51 -8.62 -12.00
CA VAL A 152 15.10 -8.76 -11.56
C VAL A 152 14.94 -9.99 -10.69
N LYS A 153 14.33 -9.83 -9.51
CA LYS A 153 14.00 -10.94 -8.60
C LYS A 153 12.49 -11.03 -8.42
N ASN A 154 11.93 -12.18 -8.75
CA ASN A 154 10.53 -12.50 -8.49
C ASN A 154 10.39 -13.10 -7.08
N ILE A 155 9.59 -12.48 -6.24
CA ILE A 155 9.46 -12.83 -4.83
C ILE A 155 8.00 -13.11 -4.48
N SER A 156 7.78 -14.16 -3.70
CA SER A 156 6.45 -14.43 -3.13
C SER A 156 6.09 -13.36 -2.07
N PRO A 157 4.83 -12.90 -2.02
CA PRO A 157 4.39 -11.89 -1.07
C PRO A 157 4.71 -12.18 0.41
N GLU A 158 4.80 -13.46 0.78
CA GLU A 158 5.13 -13.86 2.15
C GLU A 158 6.57 -13.56 2.53
N ASN A 159 7.48 -13.54 1.55
CA ASN A 159 8.92 -13.45 1.75
C ASN A 159 9.47 -12.03 1.56
N ILE A 160 8.63 -11.05 1.22
CA ILE A 160 9.09 -9.70 0.90
C ILE A 160 9.79 -9.04 2.10
N ILE A 161 9.18 -9.05 3.27
CA ILE A 161 9.72 -8.37 4.46
C ILE A 161 11.05 -8.97 4.94
N PRO A 162 11.22 -10.30 5.09
CA PRO A 162 12.52 -10.88 5.36
C PRO A 162 13.60 -10.44 4.37
N ILE A 163 13.32 -10.54 3.07
CA ILE A 163 14.28 -10.19 2.02
C ILE A 163 14.69 -8.72 2.07
N LEU A 164 13.75 -7.81 2.35
CA LEU A 164 14.07 -6.39 2.48
C LEU A 164 14.96 -6.11 3.69
N LYS A 165 14.72 -6.79 4.81
CA LYS A 165 15.53 -6.66 6.02
C LYS A 165 16.94 -7.24 5.87
N ASP A 166 17.09 -8.34 5.16
CA ASP A 166 18.40 -8.98 4.92
C ASP A 166 19.29 -8.16 3.96
N ASN A 167 18.70 -7.23 3.19
CA ASN A 167 19.40 -6.45 2.19
C ASN A 167 19.43 -4.94 2.50
N LEU A 168 19.49 -4.54 3.76
CA LEU A 168 19.44 -3.13 4.19
C LEU A 168 20.58 -2.27 3.60
N ASN A 169 21.71 -2.86 3.27
CA ASN A 169 22.88 -2.15 2.73
C ASN A 169 22.78 -1.87 1.22
N TYR A 170 21.82 -2.47 0.52
CA TYR A 170 21.67 -2.33 -0.92
C TYR A 170 20.38 -1.57 -1.24
N GLN A 171 20.45 -0.71 -2.25
CA GLN A 171 19.25 -0.08 -2.77
C GLN A 171 18.36 -1.12 -3.47
N ILE A 172 17.09 -1.10 -3.12
CA ILE A 172 16.08 -1.99 -3.69
C ILE A 172 14.99 -1.14 -4.31
N LEU A 173 14.68 -1.44 -5.56
CA LEU A 173 13.56 -0.88 -6.28
C LEU A 173 12.48 -1.95 -6.41
N ILE A 174 11.24 -1.63 -6.05
CA ILE A 174 10.16 -2.61 -6.08
C ILE A 174 9.10 -2.20 -7.10
N ASP A 175 8.81 -3.09 -8.05
CA ASP A 175 7.60 -2.99 -8.86
C ASP A 175 6.40 -3.42 -8.01
N ALA A 176 5.69 -2.44 -7.50
CA ALA A 176 4.53 -2.67 -6.64
C ALA A 176 3.25 -3.00 -7.41
N GLY A 177 3.25 -2.78 -8.73
CA GLY A 177 2.04 -2.94 -9.55
C GLY A 177 1.13 -1.70 -9.48
N SER A 178 -0.18 -1.90 -9.47
CA SER A 178 -1.15 -0.81 -9.51
C SER A 178 -2.25 -0.94 -8.44
N SER A 179 -2.76 0.20 -7.98
CA SER A 179 -3.91 0.29 -7.09
C SER A 179 -4.77 1.49 -7.43
N VAL A 180 -6.09 1.35 -7.25
CA VAL A 180 -7.07 2.44 -7.41
C VAL A 180 -7.12 3.30 -6.17
N ASN A 181 -7.15 2.66 -5.00
CA ASN A 181 -7.39 3.32 -3.72
C ASN A 181 -6.34 2.87 -2.70
N LEU A 182 -5.56 3.83 -2.22
CA LEU A 182 -4.44 3.55 -1.31
C LEU A 182 -4.94 3.10 0.07
N THR A 183 -5.97 3.75 0.60
CA THR A 183 -6.52 3.43 1.91
C THR A 183 -7.08 2.01 1.94
N SER A 184 -7.87 1.63 0.95
CA SER A 184 -8.40 0.27 0.86
C SER A 184 -7.29 -0.77 0.68
N THR A 185 -6.26 -0.48 -0.14
CA THR A 185 -5.11 -1.35 -0.35
C THR A 185 -4.34 -1.60 0.96
N LEU A 186 -4.05 -0.54 1.72
CA LEU A 186 -3.33 -0.66 2.99
C LEU A 186 -4.18 -1.31 4.08
N SER A 187 -5.49 -1.19 4.01
CA SER A 187 -6.42 -1.82 4.96
C SER A 187 -6.83 -3.25 4.57
N ASP A 188 -6.68 -3.65 3.32
CA ASP A 188 -7.02 -4.99 2.85
C ASP A 188 -6.05 -6.04 3.43
N ARG A 189 -6.61 -7.06 4.09
CA ARG A 189 -5.83 -8.14 4.72
C ARG A 189 -5.84 -9.44 3.95
N ARG A 190 -6.56 -9.49 2.85
CA ARG A 190 -6.56 -10.67 1.98
C ARG A 190 -5.14 -10.93 1.47
N VAL A 191 -4.87 -12.21 1.22
CA VAL A 191 -3.55 -12.65 0.73
C VAL A 191 -3.14 -11.91 -0.54
N GLY A 192 -4.06 -11.70 -1.48
CA GLY A 192 -3.80 -11.01 -2.74
C GLY A 192 -3.40 -9.53 -2.59
N ALA A 193 -3.83 -8.85 -1.51
CA ALA A 193 -3.47 -7.46 -1.23
C ALA A 193 -2.18 -7.33 -0.39
N ARG A 194 -1.67 -8.45 0.13
CA ARG A 194 -0.50 -8.46 1.01
C ARG A 194 0.72 -7.82 0.37
N TRP A 195 0.97 -8.12 -0.92
CA TRP A 195 2.09 -7.56 -1.66
C TRP A 195 2.10 -6.03 -1.60
N LEU A 196 1.05 -5.39 -2.09
CA LEU A 196 0.95 -3.92 -2.12
C LEU A 196 1.06 -3.30 -0.73
N ARG A 197 0.38 -3.89 0.26
CA ARG A 197 0.42 -3.42 1.64
C ARG A 197 1.82 -3.45 2.24
N GLU A 198 2.52 -4.57 2.13
CA GLU A 198 3.87 -4.74 2.68
C GLU A 198 4.89 -3.85 1.95
N VAL A 199 4.78 -3.76 0.63
CA VAL A 199 5.68 -2.95 -0.20
C VAL A 199 5.50 -1.46 0.09
N VAL A 200 4.27 -0.94 0.04
CA VAL A 200 4.01 0.48 0.30
C VAL A 200 4.29 0.83 1.76
N GLY A 201 4.00 -0.11 2.68
CA GLY A 201 4.29 0.05 4.11
C GLY A 201 5.78 0.17 4.42
N SER A 202 6.62 -0.65 3.81
CA SER A 202 8.07 -0.67 4.07
C SER A 202 8.88 0.36 3.28
N SER A 203 8.34 0.93 2.21
CA SER A 203 9.08 1.87 1.36
C SER A 203 9.26 3.23 2.01
N SER A 204 10.49 3.77 1.98
CA SER A 204 10.79 5.15 2.35
C SER A 204 10.44 6.14 1.25
N GLN A 205 10.47 5.69 0.00
CA GLN A 205 10.12 6.47 -1.18
C GLN A 205 9.07 5.74 -2.02
N LEU A 206 8.10 6.50 -2.50
CA LEU A 206 7.06 6.02 -3.40
C LEU A 206 7.10 6.82 -4.70
N ILE A 207 7.20 6.13 -5.81
CA ILE A 207 7.02 6.70 -7.14
C ILE A 207 5.62 6.29 -7.60
N TYR A 208 4.74 7.27 -7.82
CA TYR A 208 3.40 7.01 -8.31
C TYR A 208 3.27 7.41 -9.77
N VAL A 209 2.92 6.46 -10.62
CA VAL A 209 2.87 6.62 -12.07
C VAL A 209 1.44 6.69 -12.55
N VAL A 210 1.12 7.74 -13.31
CA VAL A 210 -0.21 7.91 -13.91
C VAL A 210 -0.08 8.07 -15.43
N LYS A 211 -1.08 7.56 -16.14
CA LYS A 211 -1.17 7.73 -17.59
C LYS A 211 -1.64 9.13 -17.92
N SER A 212 -1.08 9.72 -19.00
CA SER A 212 -1.47 11.03 -19.48
C SER A 212 -2.83 11.00 -20.21
N ASN A 213 -3.90 10.87 -19.43
CA ASN A 213 -5.29 10.97 -19.86
C ASN A 213 -6.18 11.44 -18.70
N THR A 214 -7.43 11.79 -18.98
CA THR A 214 -8.39 12.28 -17.99
C THR A 214 -8.60 11.29 -16.85
N GLN A 215 -8.70 10.00 -17.15
CA GLN A 215 -8.88 8.95 -16.16
C GLN A 215 -7.68 8.83 -15.21
N GLY A 216 -6.45 8.99 -15.74
CA GLY A 216 -5.23 9.02 -14.93
C GLY A 216 -5.22 10.19 -13.95
N ILE A 217 -5.68 11.37 -14.37
CA ILE A 217 -5.82 12.55 -13.46
C ILE A 217 -6.86 12.29 -12.37
N ASN A 218 -7.98 11.65 -12.70
CA ASN A 218 -9.00 11.30 -11.71
C ASN A 218 -8.45 10.32 -10.67
N TYR A 219 -7.76 9.25 -11.10
CA TYR A 219 -7.09 8.33 -10.18
C TYR A 219 -6.04 9.02 -9.31
N LEU A 220 -5.29 9.95 -9.89
CA LEU A 220 -4.31 10.72 -9.13
C LEU A 220 -4.96 11.58 -8.05
N THR A 221 -6.08 12.22 -8.36
CA THR A 221 -6.82 13.05 -7.41
C THR A 221 -7.29 12.22 -6.21
N GLU A 222 -7.87 11.05 -6.46
CA GLU A 222 -8.30 10.13 -5.40
C GLU A 222 -7.11 9.61 -4.58
N PHE A 223 -6.05 9.19 -5.28
CA PHE A 223 -4.84 8.72 -4.63
C PHE A 223 -4.21 9.79 -3.72
N MET A 224 -4.09 11.03 -4.19
CA MET A 224 -3.49 12.11 -3.40
C MET A 224 -4.34 12.50 -2.19
N LYS A 225 -5.67 12.40 -2.30
CA LYS A 225 -6.58 12.55 -1.16
C LYS A 225 -6.31 11.50 -0.08
N ASP A 226 -6.17 10.25 -0.47
CA ASP A 226 -5.83 9.16 0.45
C ASP A 226 -4.42 9.33 1.03
N PHE A 227 -3.47 9.68 0.18
CA PHE A 227 -2.07 9.86 0.55
C PHE A 227 -1.88 10.97 1.59
N SER A 228 -2.60 12.08 1.46
CA SER A 228 -2.54 13.20 2.41
C SER A 228 -3.07 12.82 3.81
N ASN A 229 -3.88 11.80 3.91
CA ASN A 229 -4.42 11.28 5.17
C ASN A 229 -3.54 10.22 5.84
N LEU A 230 -2.42 9.82 5.20
CA LEU A 230 -1.52 8.84 5.80
C LEU A 230 -0.76 9.44 6.99
N ILE A 231 -0.76 8.71 8.08
CA ILE A 231 0.14 8.99 9.20
C ILE A 231 1.53 8.46 8.82
N ASN A 232 2.55 9.31 8.82
CA ASN A 232 3.90 8.98 8.39
C ASN A 232 3.98 8.49 6.91
N PRO A 233 3.61 9.33 5.91
CA PRO A 233 3.69 8.95 4.51
C PRO A 233 5.14 8.76 4.05
N PRO A 234 5.39 7.87 3.04
CA PRO A 234 6.69 7.86 2.37
C PRO A 234 6.91 9.18 1.63
N SER A 235 8.16 9.50 1.31
CA SER A 235 8.37 10.60 0.38
C SER A 235 7.83 10.21 -1.00
N ILE A 236 7.07 11.09 -1.65
CA ILE A 236 6.42 10.78 -2.93
C ILE A 236 7.04 11.55 -4.09
N THR A 237 7.14 10.89 -5.23
CA THR A 237 7.41 11.48 -6.54
C THR A 237 6.34 11.00 -7.50
N VAL A 238 5.65 11.91 -8.17
CA VAL A 238 4.56 11.57 -9.10
C VAL A 238 5.02 11.74 -10.55
N ILE A 239 4.71 10.76 -11.38
CA ILE A 239 5.13 10.73 -12.78
C ILE A 239 3.89 10.68 -13.68
N LEU A 240 3.73 11.71 -14.53
CA LEU A 240 2.80 11.68 -15.65
C LEU A 240 3.51 11.01 -16.83
N ASN A 241 3.12 9.80 -17.17
CA ASN A 241 3.76 9.00 -18.22
C ASN A 241 2.94 8.97 -19.51
N GLN A 242 3.59 8.67 -20.63
CA GLN A 242 2.98 8.59 -21.96
C GLN A 242 2.41 9.95 -22.43
N GLN A 243 3.04 11.05 -22.08
CA GLN A 243 2.65 12.39 -22.48
C GLN A 243 2.85 12.58 -24.00
N ARG A 244 1.80 12.93 -24.72
CA ARG A 244 1.85 13.32 -26.13
C ARG A 244 1.95 14.83 -26.28
N PHE A 245 2.22 15.30 -27.51
CA PHE A 245 2.40 16.74 -27.79
C PHE A 245 1.16 17.39 -28.41
N ASP A 246 0.01 16.71 -28.40
CA ASP A 246 -1.26 17.27 -28.84
C ASP A 246 -1.89 18.20 -27.77
N ARG A 247 -2.87 19.00 -28.21
CA ARG A 247 -3.53 20.00 -27.35
C ARG A 247 -4.21 19.38 -26.14
N SER A 248 -4.90 18.26 -26.32
CA SER A 248 -5.57 17.56 -25.22
C SER A 248 -4.58 17.11 -24.15
N SER A 249 -3.44 16.55 -24.56
CA SER A 249 -2.37 16.13 -23.64
C SER A 249 -1.72 17.30 -22.92
N GLN A 250 -1.64 18.51 -23.54
CA GLN A 250 -1.15 19.71 -22.87
C GLN A 250 -2.11 20.19 -21.77
N GLU A 251 -3.42 20.11 -21.99
CA GLU A 251 -4.44 20.41 -20.98
C GLU A 251 -4.34 19.46 -19.77
N ILE A 252 -4.13 18.16 -20.05
CA ILE A 252 -3.89 17.15 -19.01
C ILE A 252 -2.61 17.45 -18.22
N GLN A 253 -1.53 17.80 -18.90
CA GLN A 253 -0.28 18.19 -18.25
C GLN A 253 -0.45 19.44 -17.37
N SER A 254 -1.24 20.41 -17.81
CA SER A 254 -1.54 21.62 -17.02
C SER A 254 -2.33 21.28 -15.76
N SER A 255 -3.35 20.42 -15.89
CA SER A 255 -4.13 19.90 -14.75
C SER A 255 -3.25 19.12 -13.78
N PHE A 256 -2.37 18.27 -14.29
CA PHE A 256 -1.39 17.53 -13.51
C PHE A 256 -0.47 18.46 -12.70
N LYS A 257 0.13 19.46 -13.34
CA LYS A 257 1.02 20.42 -12.67
C LYS A 257 0.29 21.21 -11.59
N LYS A 258 -0.95 21.61 -11.84
CA LYS A 258 -1.79 22.30 -10.85
C LYS A 258 -2.06 21.43 -9.63
N LEU A 259 -2.37 20.14 -9.85
CA LEU A 259 -2.64 19.18 -8.78
C LEU A 259 -1.38 18.90 -7.95
N MET A 260 -0.20 18.90 -8.59
CA MET A 260 1.06 18.53 -7.94
C MET A 260 1.74 19.67 -7.16
N GLY A 261 1.26 20.87 -7.21
CA GLY A 261 1.72 22.12 -6.58
C GLY A 261 2.95 22.10 -5.65
N GLY A 262 2.98 21.26 -4.62
CA GLY A 262 4.09 21.14 -3.66
C GLY A 262 4.85 19.82 -3.71
N TYR A 263 4.45 18.89 -4.58
CA TYR A 263 5.05 17.55 -4.65
C TYR A 263 6.07 17.44 -5.77
N SER A 264 7.08 16.59 -5.55
CA SER A 264 8.02 16.24 -6.61
C SER A 264 7.30 15.56 -7.77
N ASN A 265 7.48 16.09 -8.97
CA ASN A 265 6.78 15.58 -10.14
C ASN A 265 7.62 15.61 -11.41
N PHE A 266 7.35 14.67 -12.32
CA PHE A 266 7.98 14.57 -13.63
C PHE A 266 6.96 14.26 -14.71
N VAL A 267 7.31 14.64 -15.93
CA VAL A 267 6.52 14.30 -17.12
C VAL A 267 7.40 13.52 -18.07
N LEU A 268 6.98 12.32 -18.41
CA LEU A 268 7.67 11.45 -19.36
C LEU A 268 6.94 11.46 -20.71
N PRO A 269 7.64 11.75 -21.81
CA PRO A 269 7.03 11.75 -23.13
C PRO A 269 6.65 10.33 -23.56
N PHE A 270 5.63 10.23 -24.38
CA PHE A 270 5.29 8.98 -25.06
C PHE A 270 6.44 8.55 -25.99
N ASN A 271 6.80 7.29 -25.91
CA ASN A 271 7.83 6.72 -26.75
C ASN A 271 7.38 5.35 -27.30
N SER A 272 7.02 5.32 -28.58
CA SER A 272 6.55 4.13 -29.27
C SER A 272 7.58 3.00 -29.36
N ARG A 273 8.87 3.32 -29.29
CA ARG A 273 9.95 2.31 -29.33
C ARG A 273 9.97 1.47 -28.05
N ILE A 274 9.70 2.07 -26.90
CA ILE A 274 9.63 1.35 -25.61
C ILE A 274 8.49 0.33 -25.64
N GLU A 275 7.36 0.71 -26.25
CA GLU A 275 6.19 -0.16 -26.40
C GLU A 275 6.49 -1.34 -27.33
N ALA A 276 7.19 -1.12 -28.43
CA ALA A 276 7.61 -2.15 -29.38
C ALA A 276 8.67 -3.10 -28.76
N ASP A 277 9.65 -2.60 -28.03
CA ASP A 277 10.70 -3.39 -27.41
C ASP A 277 10.19 -4.28 -26.26
N SER A 278 9.16 -3.86 -25.56
CA SER A 278 8.49 -4.68 -24.53
C SER A 278 7.77 -5.90 -25.13
N SER A 279 7.41 -5.84 -26.42
CA SER A 279 6.72 -6.91 -27.14
C SER A 279 7.67 -7.80 -27.99
N SER A 280 8.89 -7.35 -28.27
CA SER A 280 9.85 -8.09 -29.08
C SER A 280 10.79 -8.98 -28.26
N LYS A 281 11.04 -10.22 -28.73
CA LYS A 281 11.95 -11.19 -28.09
C LYS A 281 13.46 -10.83 -28.26
N GLN A 282 13.79 -9.74 -28.93
CA GLN A 282 15.17 -9.36 -29.22
C GLN A 282 15.57 -8.10 -28.43
N GLY A 283 16.12 -8.32 -27.25
CA GLY A 283 16.66 -7.29 -26.34
C GLY A 283 18.00 -6.66 -26.79
N LYS A 284 18.12 -6.25 -28.04
CA LYS A 284 19.27 -5.48 -28.55
C LYS A 284 18.79 -4.19 -29.20
N SER A 285 17.92 -3.43 -28.56
CA SER A 285 17.72 -2.06 -29.00
C SER A 285 18.72 -1.16 -28.30
N SER A 286 19.50 -0.45 -29.08
CA SER A 286 20.45 0.54 -28.55
C SER A 286 19.65 1.62 -27.83
N ILE A 287 19.81 1.69 -26.52
CA ILE A 287 19.27 2.71 -25.64
C ILE A 287 19.69 4.15 -26.11
N TRP A 288 20.58 4.24 -27.09
CA TRP A 288 21.30 5.41 -27.58
C TRP A 288 20.55 6.33 -28.56
N GLY A 289 19.25 6.39 -28.54
CA GLY A 289 18.49 7.32 -29.40
C GLY A 289 17.35 8.08 -28.73
N MET A 290 17.21 8.00 -27.37
CA MET A 290 16.03 8.47 -26.65
C MET A 290 16.30 9.70 -25.78
N ASN A 291 16.83 10.77 -26.36
CA ASN A 291 17.38 11.90 -25.61
C ASN A 291 16.49 12.57 -24.55
N SER A 292 15.19 12.74 -24.79
CA SER A 292 14.30 13.42 -23.83
C SER A 292 13.81 12.50 -22.71
N PHE A 293 13.41 11.28 -23.04
CA PHE A 293 12.93 10.28 -22.08
C PHE A 293 14.05 9.88 -21.11
N GLN A 294 15.24 9.56 -21.64
CA GLN A 294 16.41 9.19 -20.83
C GLN A 294 16.90 10.31 -19.93
N LYS A 295 16.91 11.57 -20.41
CA LYS A 295 17.24 12.73 -19.59
C LYS A 295 16.30 12.87 -18.39
N GLN A 296 15.00 12.65 -18.59
CA GLN A 296 14.04 12.69 -17.49
C GLN A 296 14.22 11.53 -16.53
N LEU A 297 14.46 10.30 -17.03
CA LEU A 297 14.75 9.15 -16.17
C LEU A 297 16.00 9.37 -15.33
N ALA A 298 17.07 9.91 -15.91
CA ALA A 298 18.29 10.25 -15.18
C ALA A 298 18.02 11.27 -14.06
N LYS A 299 17.17 12.27 -14.30
CA LYS A 299 16.75 13.23 -13.26
C LYS A 299 15.98 12.54 -12.13
N ILE A 300 15.06 11.64 -12.46
CA ILE A 300 14.29 10.86 -11.48
C ILE A 300 15.26 10.00 -10.66
N ALA A 301 16.16 9.27 -11.32
CA ALA A 301 17.15 8.44 -10.64
C ALA A 301 18.08 9.26 -9.72
N ALA A 302 18.56 10.42 -10.20
CA ALA A 302 19.38 11.33 -9.39
C ALA A 302 18.63 11.84 -8.15
N GLN A 303 17.33 12.07 -8.23
CA GLN A 303 16.52 12.49 -7.08
C GLN A 303 16.35 11.37 -6.07
N ILE A 304 16.15 10.13 -6.53
CA ILE A 304 16.08 8.94 -5.67
C ILE A 304 17.41 8.73 -4.95
N GLY A 305 18.54 8.84 -5.68
CA GLY A 305 19.89 8.63 -5.15
C GLY A 305 20.36 9.73 -4.19
N LYS A 306 19.99 11.01 -4.42
CA LYS A 306 20.40 12.15 -3.57
C LYS A 306 19.86 12.08 -2.14
N LYS A 307 18.69 11.51 -1.93
CA LYS A 307 18.12 11.35 -0.59
C LYS A 307 18.90 10.38 0.32
N LYS A 308 19.84 9.64 -0.25
CA LYS A 308 20.71 8.68 0.47
C LYS A 308 21.87 9.34 1.23
N LEU A 309 22.22 10.59 0.91
CA LEU A 309 23.42 11.27 1.45
C LEU A 309 23.15 12.11 2.73
N TYR A 310 21.91 12.16 3.22
CA TYR A 310 21.52 13.04 4.33
C TYR A 310 20.89 12.30 5.53
N HIS A 311 21.17 11.00 5.70
CA HIS A 311 20.75 10.25 6.89
C HIS A 311 21.92 9.55 7.56
#